data_4b83c4b0c0cf9cfb9e1abde092b0edb2
#
_entry.id   4b83c4b0c0cf9cfb9e1abde092b0edb2
#
_cell.length_a   1.000
_cell.length_b   1.000
_cell.length_c   1.000
_cell.angle_alpha   90.00
_cell.angle_beta   90.00
_cell.angle_gamma   90.00
#
_symmetry.space_group_name_H-M   'P 1'
#
loop_
_entity.id
_entity.type
_entity.pdbx_description
1 polymer ?
#
loop_
_entity_poly.entity_id
_entity_poly.type
_entity_poly.pdbx_seq_one_letter_code
_entity_poly.pdbx_strand_id
1 'polypeptide(L)'
;MGFFRGALESPLIERGAVRGLELLGRPEDFWNRVASLELRRMAAGGNCNAQAELAWRHATGDRVRKSPAEAVRWAMQSAEADCPAGLAAMGWLLYHGCGLPRDYAEASRLFALAAARDVLLAHYWLGRMLYFGIGRTRDFDAAAYWLRRAAEQGHAAARDLLGRCHFFGRGVAEDRGAAVHLWREAAADGVANASFCLGLCLYVGAGTATDPAAAVAHLRDAARAGVTGAMFLLGQCASFGLGLARDPQAGMDWYRQAAASGSRDAEFELGECLAYGVGDGGRDLTEALQWWRAAAGHGHVRAHLKIAHAYRWGDGVAEDLALAVTWYRRAAELGDVAAWVWLGECHERGEGCAADPAAARTLYARAADAGDAHGQAESGRCLLSGIGGEIAVERGEALLLEAMQAGWPQAKGELERYWFARGQSLLHAATTSADASLVEAVNCFRKAAASGHRRAAFMLAECLRHGTGIAIDVPQAVGWYRRAAALPDVKVILGDLFYFGQGVERNLPEAFHWYRQAAAQHADTYAMYSCGYCLLRGEGVARDAHAAAHWLRSAALQGEIDACHELGMLYFRGEGVRQSLRLAAKWLRAAARLGHPGARAFLERLERGERLD
;
A
#
# COMPACT_ATOMS: atom_id res chain seq x y z
N MET A 1 -8.59 -3.11 11.96
CA MET A 1 -8.61 -3.72 13.33
C MET A 1 -7.50 -3.19 14.24
N GLY A 2 -6.25 -3.06 13.82
CA GLY A 2 -5.15 -2.54 14.67
C GLY A 2 -5.34 -1.10 15.13
N PHE A 3 -5.73 -0.18 14.24
CA PHE A 3 -6.06 1.22 14.56
C PHE A 3 -7.24 1.33 15.55
N PHE A 4 -8.26 0.52 15.34
CA PHE A 4 -9.45 0.46 16.20
C PHE A 4 -9.09 0.10 17.64
N ARG A 5 -8.25 -0.93 17.82
CA ARG A 5 -7.78 -1.35 19.13
C ARG A 5 -6.90 -0.29 19.79
N GLY A 6 -5.98 0.30 19.04
CA GLY A 6 -5.11 1.38 19.51
C GLY A 6 -5.89 2.64 19.92
N ALA A 7 -6.91 3.03 19.16
CA ALA A 7 -7.74 4.19 19.49
C ALA A 7 -8.52 4.01 20.80
N LEU A 8 -9.08 2.81 21.05
CA LEU A 8 -9.81 2.51 22.28
C LEU A 8 -8.91 2.27 23.51
N GLU A 9 -7.66 1.87 23.30
CA GLU A 9 -6.68 1.58 24.35
C GLU A 9 -5.79 2.78 24.70
N SER A 10 -5.84 3.87 23.91
CA SER A 10 -4.95 5.02 24.05
C SER A 10 -5.14 5.74 25.39
N PRO A 11 -4.08 5.95 26.17
CA PRO A 11 -4.11 6.80 27.38
C PRO A 11 -4.42 8.27 27.06
N LEU A 12 -4.27 8.71 25.79
CA LEU A 12 -4.57 10.08 25.34
C LEU A 12 -6.06 10.42 25.39
N ILE A 13 -6.94 9.40 25.34
CA ILE A 13 -8.39 9.58 25.53
C ILE A 13 -8.69 10.19 26.91
N GLU A 14 -7.80 10.01 27.89
CA GLU A 14 -8.02 10.46 29.27
C GLU A 14 -7.69 11.92 29.55
N ARG A 15 -6.84 12.57 28.75
CA ARG A 15 -6.35 13.94 29.08
C ARG A 15 -7.37 15.05 28.86
N GLY A 16 -8.37 14.86 28.00
CA GLY A 16 -9.34 15.91 27.64
C GLY A 16 -10.66 15.91 28.42
N ALA A 17 -11.15 14.74 28.84
CA ALA A 17 -12.54 14.56 29.28
C ALA A 17 -12.78 14.59 30.81
N VAL A 18 -11.73 14.63 31.62
CA VAL A 18 -11.82 14.32 33.06
C VAL A 18 -12.29 15.49 33.93
N ARG A 19 -12.24 16.73 33.46
CA ARG A 19 -12.52 17.91 34.30
C ARG A 19 -13.99 18.11 34.73
N GLY A 20 -14.95 17.50 34.03
CA GLY A 20 -16.38 17.70 34.33
C GLY A 20 -17.10 16.46 34.90
N LEU A 21 -16.58 15.25 34.61
CA LEU A 21 -17.27 13.99 34.88
C LEU A 21 -16.96 13.36 36.25
N GLU A 22 -15.91 13.81 36.91
CA GLU A 22 -15.51 13.33 38.25
C GLU A 22 -16.56 13.63 39.34
N LEU A 23 -17.52 14.51 39.01
CA LEU A 23 -18.58 14.98 39.92
C LEU A 23 -19.90 14.20 39.80
N LEU A 24 -20.06 13.36 38.75
CA LEU A 24 -21.33 12.70 38.40
C LEU A 24 -21.67 11.45 39.24
N GLY A 25 -21.07 11.23 40.35
CA GLY A 25 -21.33 10.05 41.20
C GLY A 25 -21.69 10.38 42.64
N ARG A 26 -22.17 11.59 42.91
CA ARG A 26 -22.62 11.94 44.27
C ARG A 26 -24.12 11.67 44.46
N PRO A 27 -24.56 11.36 45.66
CA PRO A 27 -25.97 11.51 46.02
C PRO A 27 -26.29 13.01 45.94
N GLU A 28 -26.60 13.49 44.72
CA GLU A 28 -26.60 14.91 44.32
C GLU A 28 -27.66 15.75 45.02
N ASP A 29 -28.75 15.16 45.47
CA ASP A 29 -29.89 15.95 45.90
C ASP A 29 -29.80 16.58 47.28
N PHE A 30 -29.10 15.95 48.21
CA PHE A 30 -29.03 16.48 49.57
C PHE A 30 -27.95 17.59 49.70
N TRP A 31 -26.71 17.25 49.36
CA TRP A 31 -25.56 18.19 49.53
C TRP A 31 -25.64 19.39 48.59
N ASN A 32 -26.20 19.22 47.40
CA ASN A 32 -26.42 20.31 46.45
C ASN A 32 -27.37 21.39 46.98
N ARG A 33 -28.24 21.05 47.90
CA ARG A 33 -29.21 22.00 48.53
C ARG A 33 -28.65 22.68 49.77
N VAL A 34 -27.61 22.10 50.38
CA VAL A 34 -27.02 22.66 51.62
C VAL A 34 -26.14 23.88 51.33
N ALA A 35 -26.50 25.00 51.90
CA ALA A 35 -25.69 26.24 51.79
C ALA A 35 -24.30 26.05 52.41
N SER A 36 -23.27 26.67 51.82
CA SER A 36 -21.89 26.51 52.28
C SER A 36 -21.67 26.88 53.75
N LEU A 37 -22.47 27.79 54.29
CA LEU A 37 -22.39 28.19 55.69
C LEU A 37 -22.94 27.08 56.61
N GLU A 38 -24.04 26.48 56.25
CA GLU A 38 -24.65 25.39 57.00
C GLU A 38 -23.77 24.15 56.95
N LEU A 39 -23.23 23.82 55.76
CA LEU A 39 -22.26 22.73 55.59
C LEU A 39 -21.05 22.90 56.52
N ARG A 40 -20.52 24.13 56.65
CA ARG A 40 -19.42 24.42 57.58
C ARG A 40 -19.83 24.24 59.04
N ARG A 41 -21.05 24.61 59.43
CA ARG A 41 -21.55 24.38 60.79
C ARG A 41 -21.68 22.88 61.09
N MET A 42 -22.20 22.11 60.15
CA MET A 42 -22.31 20.64 60.30
C MET A 42 -20.92 19.97 60.39
N ALA A 43 -19.98 20.38 59.54
CA ALA A 43 -18.61 19.87 59.56
C ALA A 43 -17.88 20.23 60.86
N ALA A 44 -18.01 21.48 61.33
CA ALA A 44 -17.43 21.91 62.60
C ALA A 44 -18.09 21.20 63.80
N GLY A 45 -19.35 20.79 63.69
CA GLY A 45 -20.04 19.96 64.68
C GLY A 45 -19.70 18.48 64.66
N GLY A 46 -18.70 18.06 63.85
CA GLY A 46 -18.20 16.69 63.82
C GLY A 46 -18.91 15.78 62.85
N ASN A 47 -19.80 16.29 62.02
CA ASN A 47 -20.44 15.45 60.99
C ASN A 47 -19.42 15.09 59.91
N CYS A 48 -18.97 13.84 59.89
CA CYS A 48 -17.90 13.36 59.03
C CYS A 48 -18.25 13.39 57.52
N ASN A 49 -19.51 13.18 57.16
CA ASN A 49 -19.96 13.30 55.75
C ASN A 49 -19.95 14.77 55.29
N ALA A 50 -20.34 15.71 56.18
CA ALA A 50 -20.22 17.14 55.87
C ALA A 50 -18.77 17.60 55.74
N GLN A 51 -17.86 17.02 56.55
CA GLN A 51 -16.40 17.25 56.43
C GLN A 51 -15.88 16.74 55.08
N ALA A 52 -16.24 15.54 54.69
CA ALA A 52 -15.86 14.98 53.39
C ALA A 52 -16.37 15.81 52.20
N GLU A 53 -17.64 16.28 52.25
CA GLU A 53 -18.23 17.16 51.26
C GLU A 53 -17.50 18.53 51.22
N LEU A 54 -17.18 19.08 52.36
CA LEU A 54 -16.46 20.34 52.44
C LEU A 54 -15.03 20.21 51.92
N ALA A 55 -14.36 19.09 52.19
CA ALA A 55 -13.06 18.77 51.61
C ALA A 55 -13.12 18.77 50.07
N TRP A 56 -14.13 18.13 49.54
CA TRP A 56 -14.37 18.05 48.09
C TRP A 56 -14.64 19.41 47.47
N ARG A 57 -15.50 20.23 48.07
CA ARG A 57 -15.76 21.61 47.59
C ARG A 57 -14.49 22.47 47.59
N HIS A 58 -13.67 22.38 48.64
CA HIS A 58 -12.39 23.09 48.69
C HIS A 58 -11.36 22.57 47.67
N ALA A 59 -11.39 21.27 47.36
CA ALA A 59 -10.51 20.67 46.35
C ALA A 59 -10.87 21.14 44.94
N THR A 60 -12.16 21.19 44.63
CA THR A 60 -12.68 21.51 43.29
C THR A 60 -12.92 22.99 43.08
N GLY A 61 -13.21 23.75 44.14
CA GLY A 61 -13.67 25.13 44.09
C GLY A 61 -15.16 25.27 43.88
N ASP A 62 -15.96 24.20 44.09
CA ASP A 62 -17.42 24.23 43.95
C ASP A 62 -18.05 24.96 45.11
N ARG A 63 -18.73 26.08 44.82
CA ARG A 63 -19.43 26.97 45.78
C ARG A 63 -18.60 27.46 46.95
N VAL A 64 -17.31 27.18 46.98
CA VAL A 64 -16.37 27.72 47.94
C VAL A 64 -15.05 28.10 47.23
N ARG A 65 -14.26 29.00 47.81
CA ARG A 65 -12.93 29.31 47.28
C ARG A 65 -12.08 28.01 47.30
N LYS A 66 -11.51 27.68 46.16
CA LYS A 66 -10.57 26.57 46.04
C LYS A 66 -9.39 26.76 47.03
N SER A 67 -9.17 25.76 47.87
CA SER A 67 -8.11 25.75 48.87
C SER A 67 -7.63 24.32 49.13
N PRO A 68 -6.52 23.89 48.51
CA PRO A 68 -6.00 22.55 48.73
C PRO A 68 -5.69 22.25 50.19
N ALA A 69 -5.18 23.22 50.96
CA ALA A 69 -4.90 23.06 52.39
C ALA A 69 -6.15 22.79 53.21
N GLU A 70 -7.22 23.55 52.98
CA GLU A 70 -8.52 23.28 53.64
C GLU A 70 -9.13 21.94 53.21
N ALA A 71 -8.99 21.58 51.95
CA ALA A 71 -9.44 20.29 51.45
C ALA A 71 -8.77 19.13 52.20
N VAL A 72 -7.45 19.18 52.37
CA VAL A 72 -6.68 18.18 53.12
C VAL A 72 -7.12 18.16 54.59
N ARG A 73 -7.21 19.32 55.24
CA ARG A 73 -7.63 19.39 56.65
C ARG A 73 -8.98 18.71 56.90
N TRP A 74 -9.98 19.04 56.11
CA TRP A 74 -11.33 18.48 56.28
C TRP A 74 -11.40 16.98 55.89
N ALA A 75 -10.64 16.55 54.85
CA ALA A 75 -10.55 15.15 54.48
C ALA A 75 -9.85 14.32 55.56
N MET A 76 -8.78 14.84 56.18
CA MET A 76 -8.10 14.15 57.29
C MET A 76 -9.05 13.96 58.49
N GLN A 77 -9.71 15.04 58.95
CA GLN A 77 -10.67 14.95 60.06
C GLN A 77 -11.78 13.93 59.80
N SER A 78 -12.29 13.88 58.58
CA SER A 78 -13.30 12.90 58.19
C SER A 78 -12.74 11.47 58.12
N ALA A 79 -11.52 11.29 57.61
CA ALA A 79 -10.87 10.00 57.50
C ALA A 79 -10.45 9.45 58.88
N GLU A 80 -9.93 10.32 59.79
CA GLU A 80 -9.62 9.96 61.16
C GLU A 80 -10.85 9.51 61.96
N ALA A 81 -12.03 10.02 61.63
CA ALA A 81 -13.29 9.54 62.17
C ALA A 81 -13.79 8.24 61.51
N ASP A 82 -12.93 7.58 60.72
CA ASP A 82 -13.21 6.35 59.96
C ASP A 82 -14.43 6.46 59.01
N CYS A 83 -14.73 7.69 58.56
CA CYS A 83 -15.83 7.93 57.64
C CYS A 83 -15.51 7.45 56.24
N PRO A 84 -16.35 6.60 55.63
CA PRO A 84 -16.08 6.06 54.29
C PRO A 84 -15.96 7.15 53.21
N ALA A 85 -16.78 8.21 53.31
CA ALA A 85 -16.70 9.35 52.40
C ALA A 85 -15.41 10.16 52.59
N GLY A 86 -14.92 10.28 53.84
CA GLY A 86 -13.63 10.90 54.14
C GLY A 86 -12.42 10.14 53.59
N LEU A 87 -12.47 8.81 53.72
CA LEU A 87 -11.45 7.91 53.11
C LEU A 87 -11.43 8.08 51.59
N ALA A 88 -12.60 8.14 50.93
CA ALA A 88 -12.68 8.37 49.49
C ALA A 88 -12.17 9.77 49.10
N ALA A 89 -12.50 10.81 49.85
CA ALA A 89 -12.00 12.18 49.63
C ALA A 89 -10.48 12.26 49.76
N MET A 90 -9.91 11.65 50.79
CA MET A 90 -8.45 11.59 50.98
C MET A 90 -7.77 10.82 49.87
N GLY A 91 -8.32 9.66 49.44
CA GLY A 91 -7.82 8.88 48.30
C GLY A 91 -7.80 9.73 47.03
N TRP A 92 -8.82 10.55 46.78
CA TRP A 92 -8.87 11.44 45.63
C TRP A 92 -7.79 12.55 45.69
N LEU A 93 -7.58 13.17 46.86
CA LEU A 93 -6.56 14.20 47.08
C LEU A 93 -5.15 13.62 46.79
N LEU A 94 -4.84 12.43 47.29
CA LEU A 94 -3.58 11.75 47.07
C LEU A 94 -3.40 11.34 45.58
N TYR A 95 -4.47 10.87 44.94
CA TYR A 95 -4.45 10.53 43.52
C TYR A 95 -4.08 11.73 42.64
N HIS A 96 -4.70 12.89 42.89
CA HIS A 96 -4.48 14.11 42.11
C HIS A 96 -3.28 14.94 42.56
N GLY A 97 -2.75 14.71 43.75
CA GLY A 97 -1.72 15.53 44.34
C GLY A 97 -2.24 16.90 44.74
N CYS A 98 -3.52 16.97 45.22
CA CYS A 98 -4.15 18.22 45.61
C CYS A 98 -3.87 18.54 47.09
N GLY A 99 -2.91 19.42 47.34
CA GLY A 99 -2.48 19.81 48.69
C GLY A 99 -1.58 18.79 49.41
N LEU A 100 -1.35 17.64 48.82
CA LEU A 100 -0.46 16.57 49.25
C LEU A 100 0.36 16.07 48.06
N PRO A 101 1.57 15.50 48.29
CA PRO A 101 2.26 14.75 47.24
C PRO A 101 1.39 13.60 46.71
N ARG A 102 1.51 13.33 45.40
CA ARG A 102 0.80 12.17 44.80
C ARG A 102 1.31 10.87 45.39
N ASP A 103 0.38 10.05 45.87
CA ASP A 103 0.63 8.69 46.33
C ASP A 103 -0.50 7.79 45.84
N TYR A 104 -0.24 7.11 44.72
CA TYR A 104 -1.21 6.21 44.12
C TYR A 104 -1.41 4.93 44.92
N ALA A 105 -0.38 4.44 45.65
CA ALA A 105 -0.49 3.22 46.45
C ALA A 105 -1.44 3.45 47.64
N GLU A 106 -1.23 4.55 48.37
CA GLU A 106 -2.07 4.93 49.50
C GLU A 106 -3.47 5.31 49.06
N ALA A 107 -3.59 6.06 47.94
CA ALA A 107 -4.89 6.37 47.35
C ALA A 107 -5.69 5.09 47.04
N SER A 108 -5.04 4.09 46.45
CA SER A 108 -5.66 2.79 46.14
C SER A 108 -6.12 2.04 47.40
N ARG A 109 -5.31 2.10 48.48
CA ARG A 109 -5.67 1.51 49.77
C ARG A 109 -6.90 2.15 50.37
N LEU A 110 -6.95 3.48 50.37
CA LEU A 110 -8.06 4.25 50.90
C LEU A 110 -9.35 4.02 50.08
N PHE A 111 -9.24 4.00 48.76
CA PHE A 111 -10.39 3.65 47.93
C PHE A 111 -10.88 2.22 48.16
N ALA A 112 -9.99 1.26 48.42
CA ALA A 112 -10.41 -0.11 48.75
C ALA A 112 -11.18 -0.16 50.07
N LEU A 113 -10.74 0.57 51.12
CA LEU A 113 -11.44 0.66 52.38
C LEU A 113 -12.82 1.34 52.25
N ALA A 114 -12.92 2.40 51.45
CA ALA A 114 -14.13 3.09 51.18
C ALA A 114 -15.09 2.25 50.30
N ALA A 115 -14.57 1.54 49.31
CA ALA A 115 -15.35 0.66 48.44
C ALA A 115 -15.95 -0.52 49.19
N ALA A 116 -15.21 -1.09 50.14
CA ALA A 116 -15.74 -2.16 51.02
C ALA A 116 -16.94 -1.69 51.86
N ARG A 117 -17.13 -0.39 52.01
CA ARG A 117 -18.24 0.25 52.73
C ARG A 117 -19.26 0.90 51.79
N ASP A 118 -19.32 0.43 50.56
CA ASP A 118 -20.27 0.77 49.51
C ASP A 118 -20.32 2.25 49.08
N VAL A 119 -19.16 2.93 49.09
CA VAL A 119 -19.04 4.30 48.58
C VAL A 119 -18.93 4.28 47.06
N LEU A 120 -19.94 4.81 46.35
CA LEU A 120 -20.01 4.84 44.88
C LEU A 120 -18.76 5.36 44.19
N LEU A 121 -18.24 6.51 44.67
CA LEU A 121 -17.04 7.13 44.11
C LEU A 121 -15.82 6.21 44.28
N ALA A 122 -15.71 5.53 45.39
CA ALA A 122 -14.62 4.60 45.67
C ALA A 122 -14.68 3.35 44.77
N HIS A 123 -15.88 2.84 44.45
CA HIS A 123 -16.06 1.77 43.48
C HIS A 123 -15.48 2.14 42.12
N TYR A 124 -15.79 3.33 41.59
CA TYR A 124 -15.28 3.80 40.33
C TYR A 124 -13.74 3.96 40.33
N TRP A 125 -13.21 4.69 41.33
CA TRP A 125 -11.77 4.95 41.41
C TRP A 125 -10.96 3.70 41.62
N LEU A 126 -11.41 2.79 42.49
CA LEU A 126 -10.75 1.50 42.70
C LEU A 126 -10.78 0.65 41.43
N GLY A 127 -11.94 0.55 40.79
CA GLY A 127 -12.10 -0.16 39.51
C GLY A 127 -11.19 0.42 38.42
N ARG A 128 -11.11 1.74 38.31
CA ARG A 128 -10.22 2.42 37.39
C ARG A 128 -8.73 2.15 37.68
N MET A 129 -8.32 2.24 38.94
CA MET A 129 -6.94 1.95 39.34
C MET A 129 -6.53 0.51 39.06
N LEU A 130 -7.43 -0.45 39.29
CA LEU A 130 -7.24 -1.86 38.98
C LEU A 130 -7.17 -2.10 37.45
N TYR A 131 -8.01 -1.42 36.68
CA TYR A 131 -8.02 -1.54 35.21
C TYR A 131 -6.72 -1.06 34.58
N PHE A 132 -6.16 0.08 35.03
CA PHE A 132 -4.94 0.65 34.47
C PHE A 132 -3.65 0.22 35.20
N GLY A 133 -3.75 -0.42 36.37
CA GLY A 133 -2.60 -0.77 37.20
C GLY A 133 -1.94 0.44 37.86
N ILE A 134 -2.75 1.40 38.31
CA ILE A 134 -2.26 2.65 38.93
C ILE A 134 -2.15 2.44 40.45
N GLY A 135 -0.94 2.55 41.00
CA GLY A 135 -0.66 2.38 42.42
C GLY A 135 -0.78 0.92 42.93
N ARG A 136 -1.08 -0.02 42.06
CA ARG A 136 -1.18 -1.45 42.33
C ARG A 136 -1.10 -2.26 41.04
N THR A 137 -0.92 -3.57 41.16
CA THR A 137 -0.94 -4.48 40.01
C THR A 137 -2.29 -4.43 39.29
N ARG A 138 -2.25 -4.55 37.98
CA ARG A 138 -3.46 -4.61 37.14
C ARG A 138 -4.23 -5.90 37.43
N ASP A 139 -5.54 -5.75 37.63
CA ASP A 139 -6.46 -6.86 37.89
C ASP A 139 -7.78 -6.54 37.22
N PHE A 140 -8.06 -7.16 36.07
CA PHE A 140 -9.24 -6.89 35.29
C PHE A 140 -10.52 -7.50 35.90
N ASP A 141 -10.42 -8.64 36.62
CA ASP A 141 -11.56 -9.29 37.24
C ASP A 141 -12.10 -8.43 38.39
N ALA A 142 -11.21 -7.99 39.27
CA ALA A 142 -11.55 -7.06 40.33
C ALA A 142 -11.99 -5.68 39.79
N ALA A 143 -11.36 -5.20 38.71
CA ALA A 143 -11.76 -3.95 38.07
C ALA A 143 -13.20 -4.01 37.57
N ALA A 144 -13.54 -5.07 36.81
CA ALA A 144 -14.89 -5.26 36.26
C ALA A 144 -15.95 -5.40 37.37
N TYR A 145 -15.60 -6.09 38.47
CA TYR A 145 -16.50 -6.20 39.64
C TYR A 145 -16.83 -4.83 40.21
N TRP A 146 -15.83 -4.00 40.51
CA TRP A 146 -16.06 -2.68 41.11
C TRP A 146 -16.71 -1.70 40.15
N LEU A 147 -16.31 -1.71 38.88
CA LEU A 147 -16.93 -0.88 37.83
C LEU A 147 -18.40 -1.23 37.62
N ARG A 148 -18.77 -2.51 37.68
CA ARG A 148 -20.15 -2.95 37.59
C ARG A 148 -20.99 -2.39 38.76
N ARG A 149 -20.51 -2.49 39.99
CA ARG A 149 -21.17 -1.89 41.15
C ARG A 149 -21.38 -0.38 41.02
N ALA A 150 -20.35 0.32 40.52
CA ALA A 150 -20.46 1.75 40.25
C ALA A 150 -21.45 2.05 39.12
N ALA A 151 -21.49 1.27 38.06
CA ALA A 151 -22.38 1.43 36.92
C ALA A 151 -23.84 1.17 37.30
N GLU A 152 -24.13 0.16 38.12
CA GLU A 152 -25.46 -0.18 38.66
C GLU A 152 -26.00 0.94 39.54
N GLN A 153 -25.14 1.65 40.25
CA GLN A 153 -25.48 2.84 41.04
C GLN A 153 -25.58 4.12 40.20
N GLY A 154 -25.48 4.02 38.86
CA GLY A 154 -25.68 5.15 37.94
C GLY A 154 -24.43 5.94 37.60
N HIS A 155 -23.20 5.48 37.93
CA HIS A 155 -21.97 6.22 37.62
C HIS A 155 -21.63 6.11 36.14
N ALA A 156 -21.85 7.18 35.37
CA ALA A 156 -21.70 7.19 33.93
C ALA A 156 -20.27 6.84 33.42
N ALA A 157 -19.23 7.36 34.07
CA ALA A 157 -17.85 7.03 33.70
C ALA A 157 -17.48 5.58 34.03
N ALA A 158 -18.13 4.95 35.00
CA ALA A 158 -17.97 3.52 35.26
C ALA A 158 -18.61 2.66 34.15
N ARG A 159 -19.75 3.09 33.58
CA ARG A 159 -20.34 2.46 32.40
C ARG A 159 -19.40 2.50 31.21
N ASP A 160 -18.68 3.61 30.96
CA ASP A 160 -17.67 3.69 29.91
C ASP A 160 -16.57 2.65 30.09
N LEU A 161 -15.95 2.57 31.28
CA LEU A 161 -14.88 1.60 31.54
C LEU A 161 -15.38 0.15 31.57
N LEU A 162 -16.58 -0.10 32.08
CA LEU A 162 -17.21 -1.43 32.03
C LEU A 162 -17.51 -1.83 30.58
N GLY A 163 -17.95 -0.89 29.74
CA GLY A 163 -18.09 -1.09 28.30
C GLY A 163 -16.79 -1.56 27.64
N ARG A 164 -15.65 -0.97 28.03
CA ARG A 164 -14.34 -1.44 27.56
C ARG A 164 -13.99 -2.82 28.07
N CYS A 165 -14.36 -3.15 29.33
CA CYS A 165 -14.19 -4.52 29.85
C CYS A 165 -14.94 -5.53 28.99
N HIS A 166 -16.20 -5.29 28.65
CA HIS A 166 -17.01 -6.15 27.78
C HIS A 166 -16.48 -6.20 26.35
N PHE A 167 -16.06 -5.07 25.81
CA PHE A 167 -15.58 -5.00 24.42
C PHE A 167 -14.30 -5.83 24.18
N PHE A 168 -13.40 -5.87 25.15
CA PHE A 168 -12.11 -6.56 25.06
C PHE A 168 -12.05 -7.89 25.83
N GLY A 169 -13.13 -8.31 26.49
CA GLY A 169 -13.15 -9.49 27.34
C GLY A 169 -12.22 -9.39 28.55
N ARG A 170 -12.11 -8.19 29.17
CA ARG A 170 -11.21 -7.94 30.32
C ARG A 170 -11.95 -8.08 31.63
N GLY A 171 -11.71 -9.18 32.36
CA GLY A 171 -12.40 -9.49 33.61
C GLY A 171 -13.89 -9.84 33.46
N VAL A 172 -14.35 -9.96 32.24
CA VAL A 172 -15.69 -10.42 31.84
C VAL A 172 -15.60 -11.07 30.47
N ALA A 173 -16.60 -11.89 30.11
CA ALA A 173 -16.68 -12.43 28.76
C ALA A 173 -16.80 -11.28 27.73
N GLU A 174 -16.15 -11.46 26.57
CA GLU A 174 -16.27 -10.50 25.46
C GLU A 174 -17.73 -10.46 24.99
N ASP A 175 -18.33 -9.27 25.07
CA ASP A 175 -19.67 -8.97 24.60
C ASP A 175 -19.72 -7.54 24.05
N ARG A 176 -19.56 -7.42 22.74
CA ARG A 176 -19.56 -6.12 22.05
C ARG A 176 -20.93 -5.47 22.04
N GLY A 177 -22.02 -6.26 22.07
CA GLY A 177 -23.38 -5.75 22.16
C GLY A 177 -23.62 -5.08 23.51
N ALA A 178 -23.25 -5.74 24.61
CA ALA A 178 -23.30 -5.16 25.95
C ALA A 178 -22.42 -3.90 26.08
N ALA A 179 -21.25 -3.90 25.48
CA ALA A 179 -20.38 -2.72 25.46
C ALA A 179 -21.05 -1.52 24.78
N VAL A 180 -21.66 -1.73 23.60
CA VAL A 180 -22.38 -0.68 22.87
C VAL A 180 -23.57 -0.15 23.68
N HIS A 181 -24.29 -1.01 24.40
CA HIS A 181 -25.39 -0.60 25.27
C HIS A 181 -24.91 0.32 26.40
N LEU A 182 -23.84 -0.09 27.11
CA LEU A 182 -23.24 0.69 28.19
C LEU A 182 -22.72 2.04 27.68
N TRP A 183 -22.08 2.08 26.51
CA TRP A 183 -21.59 3.34 25.92
C TRP A 183 -22.74 4.24 25.45
N ARG A 184 -23.86 3.68 24.99
CA ARG A 184 -25.05 4.47 24.63
C ARG A 184 -25.63 5.18 25.84
N GLU A 185 -25.75 4.47 26.96
CA GLU A 185 -26.21 5.06 28.23
C GLU A 185 -25.23 6.12 28.74
N ALA A 186 -23.92 5.80 28.77
CA ALA A 186 -22.88 6.73 29.22
C ALA A 186 -22.79 7.97 28.32
N ALA A 187 -22.96 7.81 27.01
CA ALA A 187 -23.00 8.94 26.07
C ALA A 187 -24.22 9.85 26.27
N ALA A 188 -25.39 9.27 26.58
CA ALA A 188 -26.57 10.03 26.93
C ALA A 188 -26.38 10.85 28.22
N ASP A 189 -25.58 10.34 29.15
CA ASP A 189 -25.15 11.04 30.37
C ASP A 189 -24.03 12.05 30.15
N GLY A 190 -23.61 12.27 28.88
CA GLY A 190 -22.59 13.25 28.50
C GLY A 190 -21.14 12.80 28.64
N VAL A 191 -20.87 11.50 28.75
CA VAL A 191 -19.50 10.96 28.78
C VAL A 191 -18.90 11.00 27.38
N ALA A 192 -18.01 11.95 27.14
CA ALA A 192 -17.40 12.18 25.83
C ALA A 192 -16.65 10.96 25.28
N ASN A 193 -15.95 10.22 26.15
CA ASN A 193 -15.25 8.99 25.75
C ASN A 193 -16.22 7.89 25.33
N ALA A 194 -17.37 7.78 25.99
CA ALA A 194 -18.42 6.84 25.59
C ALA A 194 -19.03 7.23 24.24
N SER A 195 -19.26 8.53 24.00
CA SER A 195 -19.67 9.04 22.68
C SER A 195 -18.65 8.69 21.60
N PHE A 196 -17.37 8.83 21.87
CA PHE A 196 -16.31 8.42 20.95
C PHE A 196 -16.32 6.92 20.68
N CYS A 197 -16.38 6.08 21.73
CA CYS A 197 -16.42 4.62 21.59
C CYS A 197 -17.68 4.16 20.82
N LEU A 198 -18.84 4.74 21.12
CA LEU A 198 -20.08 4.46 20.42
C LEU A 198 -20.01 4.88 18.94
N GLY A 199 -19.52 6.09 18.67
CA GLY A 199 -19.30 6.59 17.31
C GLY A 199 -18.38 5.66 16.49
N LEU A 200 -17.31 5.17 17.10
CA LEU A 200 -16.40 4.23 16.48
C LEU A 200 -17.06 2.87 16.20
N CYS A 201 -17.86 2.35 17.15
CA CYS A 201 -18.61 1.10 16.96
C CYS A 201 -19.64 1.21 15.83
N LEU A 202 -20.37 2.31 15.75
CA LEU A 202 -21.32 2.59 14.67
C LEU A 202 -20.65 2.74 13.32
N TYR A 203 -19.44 3.29 13.30
CA TYR A 203 -18.65 3.47 12.08
C TYR A 203 -18.20 2.13 11.46
N VAL A 204 -17.74 1.17 12.29
CA VAL A 204 -17.19 -0.10 11.80
C VAL A 204 -18.15 -1.29 11.91
N GLY A 205 -19.29 -1.14 12.60
CA GLY A 205 -20.24 -2.22 12.83
C GLY A 205 -19.81 -3.20 13.93
N ALA A 206 -19.09 -2.73 14.95
CA ALA A 206 -18.62 -3.60 16.03
C ALA A 206 -19.65 -3.69 17.17
N GLY A 207 -20.32 -4.82 17.29
CA GLY A 207 -21.38 -5.04 18.29
C GLY A 207 -22.72 -4.35 17.98
N THR A 208 -22.82 -3.70 16.82
CA THR A 208 -24.03 -3.05 16.31
C THR A 208 -23.98 -3.01 14.78
N ALA A 209 -25.12 -2.74 14.14
CA ALA A 209 -25.12 -2.44 12.70
C ALA A 209 -24.35 -1.14 12.41
N THR A 210 -23.73 -1.07 11.25
CA THR A 210 -23.07 0.17 10.79
C THR A 210 -24.08 1.27 10.55
N ASP A 211 -23.84 2.44 11.14
CA ASP A 211 -24.58 3.67 10.89
C ASP A 211 -23.60 4.84 10.87
N PRO A 212 -23.01 5.16 9.70
CA PRO A 212 -22.03 6.23 9.59
C PRO A 212 -22.59 7.62 9.92
N ALA A 213 -23.88 7.86 9.71
CA ALA A 213 -24.49 9.16 10.03
C ALA A 213 -24.63 9.37 11.54
N ALA A 214 -25.13 8.35 12.26
CA ALA A 214 -25.16 8.35 13.72
C ALA A 214 -23.74 8.39 14.31
N ALA A 215 -22.77 7.68 13.70
CA ALA A 215 -21.37 7.72 14.10
C ALA A 215 -20.82 9.15 14.09
N VAL A 216 -21.03 9.90 13.01
CA VAL A 216 -20.59 11.30 12.89
C VAL A 216 -21.23 12.19 13.96
N ALA A 217 -22.50 11.98 14.31
CA ALA A 217 -23.16 12.75 15.37
C ALA A 217 -22.44 12.55 16.72
N HIS A 218 -22.22 11.30 17.12
CA HIS A 218 -21.52 10.98 18.36
C HIS A 218 -20.04 11.42 18.36
N LEU A 219 -19.36 11.31 17.22
CA LEU A 219 -17.99 11.82 17.09
C LEU A 219 -17.93 13.35 17.23
N ARG A 220 -18.93 14.11 16.73
CA ARG A 220 -19.01 15.56 16.92
C ARG A 220 -19.18 15.94 18.39
N ASP A 221 -20.00 15.20 19.11
CA ASP A 221 -20.19 15.46 20.56
C ASP A 221 -18.88 15.20 21.33
N ALA A 222 -18.20 14.10 21.02
CA ALA A 222 -16.91 13.79 21.61
C ALA A 222 -15.82 14.83 21.23
N ALA A 223 -15.79 15.29 19.99
CA ALA A 223 -14.84 16.30 19.52
C ALA A 223 -15.06 17.67 20.19
N ARG A 224 -16.30 18.10 20.39
CA ARG A 224 -16.66 19.32 21.15
C ARG A 224 -16.14 19.26 22.58
N ALA A 225 -16.12 18.07 23.17
CA ALA A 225 -15.58 17.83 24.51
C ALA A 225 -14.03 17.69 24.53
N GLY A 226 -13.36 17.83 23.37
CA GLY A 226 -11.90 17.79 23.27
C GLY A 226 -11.30 16.40 23.08
N VAL A 227 -12.08 15.39 22.70
CA VAL A 227 -11.55 14.04 22.41
C VAL A 227 -10.81 14.06 21.08
N THR A 228 -9.49 14.06 21.14
CA THR A 228 -8.59 14.14 19.97
C THR A 228 -8.84 13.05 18.92
N GLY A 229 -9.09 11.81 19.37
CA GLY A 229 -9.41 10.71 18.47
C GLY A 229 -10.71 10.91 17.68
N ALA A 230 -11.69 11.61 18.25
CA ALA A 230 -12.94 11.94 17.57
C ALA A 230 -12.71 13.02 16.49
N MET A 231 -11.87 14.02 16.76
CA MET A 231 -11.46 15.03 15.77
C MET A 231 -10.76 14.39 14.58
N PHE A 232 -9.84 13.46 14.84
CA PHE A 232 -9.13 12.72 13.79
C PHE A 232 -10.09 11.90 12.90
N LEU A 233 -11.01 11.13 13.52
CA LEU A 233 -12.01 10.36 12.77
C LEU A 233 -12.98 11.24 11.98
N LEU A 234 -13.38 12.41 12.51
CA LEU A 234 -14.17 13.38 11.77
C LEU A 234 -13.43 13.91 10.55
N GLY A 235 -12.11 14.11 10.67
CA GLY A 235 -11.25 14.43 9.54
C GLY A 235 -11.32 13.38 8.44
N GLN A 236 -11.22 12.10 8.81
CA GLN A 236 -11.38 10.99 7.86
C GLN A 236 -12.80 10.95 7.26
N CYS A 237 -13.84 11.05 8.09
CA CYS A 237 -15.23 11.07 7.63
C CYS A 237 -15.48 12.17 6.60
N ALA A 238 -14.98 13.38 6.84
CA ALA A 238 -15.13 14.51 5.92
C ALA A 238 -14.33 14.32 4.63
N SER A 239 -13.08 13.86 4.74
CA SER A 239 -12.21 13.65 3.58
C SER A 239 -12.74 12.59 2.62
N PHE A 240 -13.35 11.53 3.14
CA PHE A 240 -13.83 10.39 2.34
C PHE A 240 -15.34 10.37 2.11
N GLY A 241 -16.12 11.25 2.74
CA GLY A 241 -17.57 11.28 2.62
C GLY A 241 -18.29 10.15 3.36
N LEU A 242 -17.82 9.81 4.56
CA LEU A 242 -18.33 8.69 5.35
C LEU A 242 -19.34 9.19 6.40
N GLY A 243 -20.62 8.98 6.15
CA GLY A 243 -21.70 9.46 7.01
C GLY A 243 -22.02 10.96 6.89
N LEU A 244 -21.32 11.65 6.01
CA LEU A 244 -21.56 13.05 5.66
C LEU A 244 -21.11 13.30 4.22
N ALA A 245 -21.47 14.47 3.65
CA ALA A 245 -20.97 14.84 2.32
C ALA A 245 -19.45 14.96 2.34
N ARG A 246 -18.80 14.50 1.26
CA ARG A 246 -17.36 14.62 1.12
C ARG A 246 -16.93 16.08 1.06
N ASP A 247 -16.09 16.48 1.98
CA ASP A 247 -15.53 17.81 2.09
C ASP A 247 -14.08 17.70 2.58
N PRO A 248 -13.10 17.60 1.66
CA PRO A 248 -11.69 17.46 2.03
C PRO A 248 -11.14 18.65 2.80
N GLN A 249 -11.66 19.87 2.56
CA GLN A 249 -11.22 21.06 3.28
C GLN A 249 -11.65 20.99 4.75
N ALA A 250 -12.92 20.66 5.00
CA ALA A 250 -13.40 20.41 6.39
C ALA A 250 -12.62 19.26 7.05
N GLY A 251 -12.20 18.25 6.27
CA GLY A 251 -11.34 17.17 6.75
C GLY A 251 -10.00 17.68 7.26
N MET A 252 -9.33 18.53 6.48
CA MET A 252 -8.07 19.17 6.89
C MET A 252 -8.24 20.05 8.15
N ASP A 253 -9.35 20.76 8.26
CA ASP A 253 -9.61 21.59 9.44
C ASP A 253 -9.77 20.77 10.71
N TRP A 254 -10.41 19.60 10.62
CA TRP A 254 -10.45 18.64 11.72
C TRP A 254 -9.09 18.03 12.04
N TYR A 255 -8.26 17.72 11.04
CA TYR A 255 -6.89 17.25 11.26
C TYR A 255 -6.04 18.34 11.94
N ARG A 256 -6.18 19.63 11.56
CA ARG A 256 -5.50 20.74 12.25
C ARG A 256 -5.87 20.83 13.73
N GLN A 257 -7.16 20.69 14.07
CA GLN A 257 -7.62 20.68 15.45
C GLN A 257 -7.08 19.48 16.24
N ALA A 258 -7.08 18.29 15.62
CA ALA A 258 -6.52 17.10 16.24
C ALA A 258 -5.00 17.21 16.43
N ALA A 259 -4.28 17.74 15.45
CA ALA A 259 -2.84 17.98 15.52
C ALA A 259 -2.49 19.00 16.62
N ALA A 260 -3.24 20.11 16.72
CA ALA A 260 -3.08 21.08 17.80
C ALA A 260 -3.32 20.47 19.19
N SER A 261 -4.07 19.37 19.27
CA SER A 261 -4.30 18.57 20.49
C SER A 261 -3.24 17.46 20.67
N GLY A 262 -2.19 17.41 19.84
CA GLY A 262 -1.06 16.47 19.93
C GLY A 262 -1.32 15.10 19.29
N SER A 263 -2.19 15.02 18.29
CA SER A 263 -2.39 13.80 17.51
C SER A 263 -1.34 13.64 16.44
N ARG A 264 -0.37 12.75 16.65
CA ARG A 264 0.66 12.42 15.67
C ARG A 264 0.09 11.86 14.35
N ASP A 265 -1.04 11.13 14.44
CA ASP A 265 -1.70 10.56 13.26
C ASP A 265 -2.36 11.68 12.43
N ALA A 266 -2.94 12.69 13.09
CA ALA A 266 -3.49 13.87 12.42
C ALA A 266 -2.40 14.75 11.80
N GLU A 267 -1.26 14.93 12.49
CA GLU A 267 -0.08 15.62 11.93
C GLU A 267 0.40 14.94 10.66
N PHE A 268 0.46 13.60 10.66
CA PHE A 268 0.85 12.82 9.47
C PHE A 268 -0.15 12.99 8.33
N GLU A 269 -1.45 12.81 8.58
CA GLU A 269 -2.50 12.95 7.55
C GLU A 269 -2.57 14.38 7.00
N LEU A 270 -2.35 15.40 7.84
CA LEU A 270 -2.28 16.79 7.38
C LEU A 270 -1.11 16.98 6.41
N GLY A 271 0.05 16.41 6.71
CA GLY A 271 1.19 16.39 5.78
C GLY A 271 0.87 15.69 4.46
N GLU A 272 0.16 14.55 4.50
CA GLU A 272 -0.29 13.86 3.29
C GLU A 272 -1.27 14.73 2.48
N CYS A 273 -2.26 15.34 3.12
CA CYS A 273 -3.21 16.23 2.44
C CYS A 273 -2.49 17.38 1.71
N LEU A 274 -1.55 18.04 2.36
CA LEU A 274 -0.76 19.12 1.77
C LEU A 274 0.16 18.62 0.64
N ALA A 275 0.75 17.45 0.80
CA ALA A 275 1.62 16.88 -0.23
C ALA A 275 0.87 16.48 -1.50
N TYR A 276 -0.39 16.06 -1.39
CA TYR A 276 -1.24 15.71 -2.54
C TYR A 276 -2.10 16.87 -3.04
N GLY A 277 -2.06 18.04 -2.39
CA GLY A 277 -2.88 19.19 -2.76
C GLY A 277 -4.38 18.95 -2.51
N VAL A 278 -4.70 18.28 -1.40
CA VAL A 278 -6.09 18.07 -0.97
C VAL A 278 -6.62 19.35 -0.35
N GLY A 279 -7.82 19.79 -0.76
CA GLY A 279 -8.42 21.06 -0.33
C GLY A 279 -8.12 22.22 -1.28
N ASP A 280 -8.48 23.43 -0.87
CA ASP A 280 -8.46 24.62 -1.73
C ASP A 280 -7.07 25.26 -1.88
N GLY A 281 -6.11 24.89 -1.02
CA GLY A 281 -4.77 25.50 -0.94
C GLY A 281 -3.75 24.98 -1.96
N GLY A 282 -4.06 23.92 -2.70
CA GLY A 282 -3.11 23.27 -3.60
C GLY A 282 -2.01 22.49 -2.87
N ARG A 283 -0.99 22.07 -3.64
CA ARG A 283 0.13 21.27 -3.12
C ARG A 283 1.16 22.17 -2.44
N ASP A 284 1.46 21.90 -1.17
CA ASP A 284 2.54 22.55 -0.41
C ASP A 284 3.43 21.51 0.30
N LEU A 285 4.53 21.17 -0.38
CA LEU A 285 5.49 20.17 0.13
C LEU A 285 6.34 20.73 1.28
N THR A 286 6.52 22.03 1.36
CA THR A 286 7.31 22.66 2.42
C THR A 286 6.56 22.60 3.74
N GLU A 287 5.27 22.93 3.72
CA GLU A 287 4.41 22.80 4.91
C GLU A 287 4.19 21.31 5.26
N ALA A 288 3.98 20.44 4.26
CA ALA A 288 3.84 18.99 4.46
C ALA A 288 5.04 18.41 5.22
N LEU A 289 6.26 18.80 4.84
CA LEU A 289 7.48 18.34 5.50
C LEU A 289 7.54 18.81 6.98
N GLN A 290 7.04 20.02 7.30
CA GLN A 290 6.97 20.47 8.68
C GLN A 290 6.05 19.61 9.53
N TRP A 291 4.87 19.25 8.99
CA TRP A 291 3.92 18.38 9.66
C TRP A 291 4.44 16.94 9.81
N TRP A 292 5.10 16.39 8.79
CA TRP A 292 5.74 15.08 8.93
C TRP A 292 6.86 15.08 9.97
N ARG A 293 7.64 16.18 10.10
CA ARG A 293 8.65 16.31 11.17
C ARG A 293 8.01 16.37 12.56
N ALA A 294 6.89 17.07 12.72
CA ALA A 294 6.14 17.07 13.96
C ALA A 294 5.64 15.66 14.31
N ALA A 295 5.00 14.98 13.37
CA ALA A 295 4.52 13.61 13.53
C ALA A 295 5.66 12.63 13.89
N ALA A 296 6.81 12.72 13.23
CA ALA A 296 7.99 11.91 13.54
C ALA A 296 8.52 12.21 14.95
N GLY A 297 8.55 13.47 15.36
CA GLY A 297 8.92 13.89 16.73
C GLY A 297 7.99 13.29 17.80
N HIS A 298 6.73 13.08 17.48
CA HIS A 298 5.75 12.41 18.33
C HIS A 298 5.69 10.87 18.12
N GLY A 299 6.66 10.31 17.37
CA GLY A 299 6.84 8.87 17.20
C GLY A 299 5.93 8.23 16.15
N HIS A 300 5.48 8.98 15.14
CA HIS A 300 4.78 8.39 14.00
C HIS A 300 5.77 7.76 13.04
N VAL A 301 5.76 6.42 12.91
CA VAL A 301 6.79 5.65 12.19
C VAL A 301 6.84 6.01 10.70
N ARG A 302 5.69 6.02 10.01
CA ARG A 302 5.61 6.32 8.57
C ARG A 302 6.05 7.75 8.21
N ALA A 303 6.01 8.68 9.18
CA ALA A 303 6.48 10.04 8.94
C ALA A 303 7.98 10.09 8.65
N HIS A 304 8.78 9.23 9.30
CA HIS A 304 10.22 9.13 9.03
C HIS A 304 10.49 8.71 7.58
N LEU A 305 9.70 7.76 7.05
CA LEU A 305 9.80 7.34 5.66
C LEU A 305 9.46 8.49 4.69
N LYS A 306 8.40 9.26 4.97
CA LYS A 306 8.02 10.41 4.12
C LYS A 306 9.07 11.52 4.12
N ILE A 307 9.67 11.80 5.27
CA ILE A 307 10.77 12.76 5.37
C ILE A 307 11.98 12.27 4.56
N ALA A 308 12.32 10.98 4.65
CA ALA A 308 13.39 10.39 3.87
C ALA A 308 13.15 10.55 2.36
N HIS A 309 11.93 10.30 1.90
CA HIS A 309 11.53 10.53 0.51
C HIS A 309 11.67 12.00 0.11
N ALA A 310 11.22 12.93 0.96
CA ALA A 310 11.34 14.37 0.71
C ALA A 310 12.80 14.79 0.46
N TYR A 311 13.73 14.31 1.28
CA TYR A 311 15.16 14.58 1.08
C TYR A 311 15.75 13.84 -0.13
N ARG A 312 15.29 12.65 -0.45
CA ARG A 312 15.80 11.87 -1.61
C ARG A 312 15.47 12.52 -2.94
N TRP A 313 14.26 13.09 -3.07
CA TRP A 313 13.76 13.65 -4.33
C TRP A 313 13.68 15.18 -4.36
N GLY A 314 14.10 15.86 -3.28
CA GLY A 314 14.02 17.31 -3.21
C GLY A 314 12.60 17.84 -3.08
N ASP A 315 11.68 17.06 -2.51
CA ASP A 315 10.27 17.40 -2.37
C ASP A 315 10.04 18.35 -1.18
N GLY A 316 9.90 19.66 -1.47
CA GLY A 316 9.72 20.70 -0.45
C GLY A 316 10.98 21.07 0.35
N VAL A 317 12.12 20.49 -0.02
CA VAL A 317 13.44 20.74 0.60
C VAL A 317 14.53 20.46 -0.45
N ALA A 318 15.72 21.03 -0.28
CA ALA A 318 16.84 20.67 -1.14
C ALA A 318 17.18 19.18 -1.01
N GLU A 319 17.50 18.52 -2.12
CA GLU A 319 17.92 17.13 -2.14
C GLU A 319 19.15 16.92 -1.26
N ASP A 320 19.07 15.95 -0.36
CA ASP A 320 20.15 15.51 0.52
C ASP A 320 20.07 13.99 0.72
N LEU A 321 20.80 13.25 -0.10
CA LEU A 321 20.80 11.78 -0.07
C LEU A 321 21.38 11.24 1.24
N ALA A 322 22.36 11.90 1.85
CA ALA A 322 22.95 11.46 3.11
C ALA A 322 21.93 11.57 4.25
N LEU A 323 21.21 12.68 4.27
CA LEU A 323 20.16 12.89 5.25
C LEU A 323 18.95 11.96 5.01
N ALA A 324 18.61 11.68 3.75
CA ALA A 324 17.58 10.69 3.41
C ALA A 324 17.92 9.30 3.98
N VAL A 325 19.17 8.83 3.83
CA VAL A 325 19.64 7.55 4.42
C VAL A 325 19.49 7.54 5.94
N THR A 326 19.77 8.65 6.62
CA THR A 326 19.59 8.71 8.09
C THR A 326 18.14 8.54 8.51
N TRP A 327 17.21 9.15 7.76
CA TRP A 327 15.77 9.02 8.01
C TRP A 327 15.22 7.65 7.64
N TYR A 328 15.69 7.03 6.52
CA TYR A 328 15.35 5.64 6.20
C TYR A 328 15.83 4.68 7.29
N ARG A 329 17.07 4.85 7.79
CA ARG A 329 17.60 4.04 8.88
C ARG A 329 16.73 4.16 10.13
N ARG A 330 16.33 5.36 10.48
CA ARG A 330 15.47 5.60 11.63
C ARG A 330 14.09 4.94 11.47
N ALA A 331 13.47 5.05 10.30
CA ALA A 331 12.22 4.36 9.99
C ALA A 331 12.37 2.83 10.09
N ALA A 332 13.45 2.30 9.56
CA ALA A 332 13.79 0.87 9.60
C ALA A 332 14.02 0.35 11.03
N GLU A 333 14.69 1.13 11.90
CA GLU A 333 14.87 0.82 13.33
C GLU A 333 13.53 0.79 14.09
N LEU A 334 12.58 1.62 13.67
CA LEU A 334 11.22 1.67 14.23
C LEU A 334 10.30 0.58 13.66
N GLY A 335 10.81 -0.26 12.74
CA GLY A 335 10.10 -1.41 12.19
C GLY A 335 9.27 -1.11 10.94
N ASP A 336 9.51 0.01 10.24
CA ASP A 336 8.88 0.25 8.94
C ASP A 336 9.50 -0.66 7.88
N VAL A 337 8.71 -1.58 7.37
CA VAL A 337 9.17 -2.61 6.41
C VAL A 337 9.58 -1.98 5.08
N ALA A 338 8.84 -0.98 4.60
CA ALA A 338 9.18 -0.29 3.35
C ALA A 338 10.52 0.45 3.47
N ALA A 339 10.86 0.95 4.66
CA ALA A 339 12.13 1.62 4.89
C ALA A 339 13.34 0.68 4.72
N TRP A 340 13.20 -0.62 5.00
CA TRP A 340 14.27 -1.59 4.73
C TRP A 340 14.56 -1.68 3.24
N VAL A 341 13.54 -1.68 2.39
CA VAL A 341 13.73 -1.73 0.94
C VAL A 341 14.42 -0.48 0.42
N TRP A 342 13.94 0.71 0.80
CA TRP A 342 14.54 1.97 0.36
C TRP A 342 15.96 2.18 0.88
N LEU A 343 16.25 1.76 2.11
CA LEU A 343 17.60 1.75 2.66
C LEU A 343 18.50 0.75 1.91
N GLY A 344 17.95 -0.40 1.54
CA GLY A 344 18.62 -1.40 0.71
C GLY A 344 19.02 -0.82 -0.65
N GLU A 345 18.10 -0.10 -1.33
CA GLU A 345 18.43 0.56 -2.60
C GLU A 345 19.54 1.61 -2.44
N CYS A 346 19.54 2.39 -1.37
CA CYS A 346 20.61 3.34 -1.10
C CYS A 346 21.96 2.65 -0.93
N HIS A 347 22.02 1.53 -0.20
CA HIS A 347 23.24 0.75 -0.06
C HIS A 347 23.66 0.06 -1.36
N GLU A 348 22.74 -0.43 -2.17
CA GLU A 348 23.06 -1.06 -3.44
C GLU A 348 23.68 -0.07 -4.44
N ARG A 349 23.10 1.15 -4.53
CA ARG A 349 23.53 2.17 -5.50
C ARG A 349 24.62 3.10 -4.97
N GLY A 350 24.90 3.09 -3.66
CA GLY A 350 25.78 4.07 -3.04
C GLY A 350 25.17 5.48 -2.98
N GLU A 351 23.85 5.59 -2.89
CA GLU A 351 23.14 6.87 -2.81
C GLU A 351 23.12 7.38 -1.36
N GLY A 352 23.86 8.45 -1.08
CA GLY A 352 23.96 9.05 0.26
C GLY A 352 24.76 8.25 1.29
N CYS A 353 25.30 7.10 0.93
CA CYS A 353 26.19 6.27 1.73
C CYS A 353 27.16 5.51 0.84
N ALA A 354 28.18 4.88 1.42
CA ALA A 354 29.03 3.96 0.65
C ALA A 354 28.22 2.78 0.12
N ALA A 355 28.48 2.38 -1.12
CA ALA A 355 27.85 1.22 -1.73
C ALA A 355 28.21 -0.05 -0.94
N ASP A 356 27.20 -0.78 -0.52
CA ASP A 356 27.32 -2.07 0.19
C ASP A 356 26.20 -3.02 -0.26
N PRO A 357 26.42 -3.76 -1.37
CA PRO A 357 25.42 -4.70 -1.87
C PRO A 357 25.10 -5.85 -0.90
N ALA A 358 26.02 -6.21 0.01
CA ALA A 358 25.76 -7.25 1.01
C ALA A 358 24.80 -6.76 2.08
N ALA A 359 24.97 -5.53 2.55
CA ALA A 359 24.01 -4.89 3.44
C ALA A 359 22.64 -4.71 2.76
N ALA A 360 22.60 -4.31 1.48
CA ALA A 360 21.38 -4.18 0.69
C ALA A 360 20.60 -5.51 0.65
N ARG A 361 21.28 -6.60 0.29
CA ARG A 361 20.69 -7.95 0.26
C ARG A 361 20.09 -8.36 1.60
N THR A 362 20.78 -8.04 2.70
CA THR A 362 20.31 -8.35 4.04
C THR A 362 19.02 -7.59 4.38
N LEU A 363 18.94 -6.32 3.99
CA LEU A 363 17.77 -5.47 4.19
C LEU A 363 16.58 -5.94 3.35
N TYR A 364 16.80 -6.29 2.08
CA TYR A 364 15.77 -6.86 1.22
C TYR A 364 15.26 -8.20 1.75
N ALA A 365 16.14 -9.07 2.27
CA ALA A 365 15.75 -10.33 2.86
C ALA A 365 14.86 -10.11 4.10
N ARG A 366 15.18 -9.15 4.97
CA ARG A 366 14.33 -8.78 6.12
C ARG A 366 12.95 -8.29 5.70
N ALA A 367 12.87 -7.47 4.64
CA ALA A 367 11.60 -7.02 4.10
C ALA A 367 10.78 -8.19 3.51
N ALA A 368 11.46 -9.10 2.79
CA ALA A 368 10.85 -10.30 2.22
C ALA A 368 10.30 -11.23 3.31
N ASP A 369 11.05 -11.46 4.39
CA ASP A 369 10.62 -12.28 5.52
C ASP A 369 9.43 -11.66 6.28
N ALA A 370 9.29 -10.32 6.22
CA ALA A 370 8.12 -9.62 6.73
C ALA A 370 6.91 -9.66 5.77
N GLY A 371 7.04 -10.29 4.60
CA GLY A 371 5.97 -10.44 3.61
C GLY A 371 5.79 -9.22 2.69
N ASP A 372 6.75 -8.30 2.64
CA ASP A 372 6.70 -7.16 1.73
C ASP A 372 6.99 -7.59 0.29
N ALA A 373 6.05 -7.32 -0.62
CA ALA A 373 6.14 -7.76 -2.01
C ALA A 373 7.31 -7.10 -2.77
N HIS A 374 7.64 -5.83 -2.46
CA HIS A 374 8.79 -5.16 -3.03
C HIS A 374 10.09 -5.77 -2.51
N GLY A 375 10.18 -6.00 -1.19
CA GLY A 375 11.32 -6.70 -0.56
C GLY A 375 11.52 -8.11 -1.09
N GLN A 376 10.44 -8.87 -1.32
CA GLN A 376 10.49 -10.19 -1.96
C GLN A 376 11.05 -10.10 -3.38
N ALA A 377 10.61 -9.10 -4.16
CA ALA A 377 11.09 -8.92 -5.53
C ALA A 377 12.58 -8.55 -5.56
N GLU A 378 13.02 -7.60 -4.75
CA GLU A 378 14.42 -7.17 -4.71
C GLU A 378 15.34 -8.25 -4.12
N SER A 379 14.91 -8.96 -3.08
CA SER A 379 15.63 -10.10 -2.53
C SER A 379 15.76 -11.22 -3.58
N GLY A 380 14.68 -11.53 -4.29
CA GLY A 380 14.68 -12.50 -5.39
C GLY A 380 15.65 -12.12 -6.51
N ARG A 381 15.65 -10.85 -6.95
CA ARG A 381 16.57 -10.31 -7.95
C ARG A 381 18.05 -10.45 -7.50
N CYS A 382 18.34 -10.08 -6.25
CA CYS A 382 19.68 -10.22 -5.69
C CYS A 382 20.16 -11.68 -5.66
N LEU A 383 19.27 -12.60 -5.26
CA LEU A 383 19.57 -14.04 -5.24
C LEU A 383 19.83 -14.64 -6.63
N LEU A 384 19.09 -14.19 -7.65
CA LEU A 384 19.27 -14.65 -9.02
C LEU A 384 20.52 -14.06 -9.69
N SER A 385 20.90 -12.83 -9.34
CA SER A 385 22.01 -12.11 -9.98
C SER A 385 23.33 -12.23 -9.21
N GLY A 386 23.31 -12.77 -7.97
CA GLY A 386 24.52 -12.83 -7.11
C GLY A 386 24.90 -11.47 -6.50
N ILE A 387 24.00 -10.48 -6.53
CA ILE A 387 24.24 -9.17 -5.92
C ILE A 387 24.34 -9.34 -4.40
N GLY A 388 25.46 -8.90 -3.84
CA GLY A 388 25.72 -8.94 -2.41
C GLY A 388 25.95 -10.33 -1.80
N GLY A 389 26.16 -11.38 -2.63
CA GLY A 389 26.44 -12.72 -2.15
C GLY A 389 26.28 -13.82 -3.19
N GLU A 390 26.20 -15.06 -2.75
CA GLU A 390 26.06 -16.22 -3.64
C GLU A 390 24.70 -16.25 -4.36
N ILE A 391 24.72 -16.84 -5.56
CA ILE A 391 23.53 -17.10 -6.36
C ILE A 391 22.75 -18.25 -5.72
N ALA A 392 21.45 -18.04 -5.52
CA ALA A 392 20.51 -19.05 -5.03
C ALA A 392 19.23 -19.05 -5.86
N VAL A 393 19.28 -19.76 -6.98
CA VAL A 393 18.26 -19.70 -8.05
C VAL A 393 16.88 -20.09 -7.53
N GLU A 394 16.76 -21.25 -6.87
CA GLU A 394 15.46 -21.78 -6.42
C GLU A 394 14.75 -20.82 -5.44
N ARG A 395 15.53 -20.27 -4.49
CA ARG A 395 14.98 -19.31 -3.52
C ARG A 395 14.64 -17.99 -4.19
N GLY A 396 15.48 -17.51 -5.12
CA GLY A 396 15.23 -16.27 -5.87
C GLY A 396 13.95 -16.34 -6.72
N GLU A 397 13.74 -17.47 -7.42
CA GLU A 397 12.51 -17.72 -8.17
C GLU A 397 11.28 -17.77 -7.27
N ALA A 398 11.36 -18.49 -6.14
CA ALA A 398 10.25 -18.60 -5.21
C ALA A 398 9.82 -17.21 -4.71
N LEU A 399 10.76 -16.37 -4.30
CA LEU A 399 10.47 -15.00 -3.82
C LEU A 399 9.83 -14.12 -4.90
N LEU A 400 10.31 -14.20 -6.15
CA LEU A 400 9.69 -13.44 -7.24
C LEU A 400 8.28 -13.94 -7.57
N LEU A 401 8.02 -15.24 -7.45
CA LEU A 401 6.67 -15.80 -7.61
C LEU A 401 5.74 -15.36 -6.47
N GLU A 402 6.23 -15.33 -5.23
CA GLU A 402 5.48 -14.80 -4.08
C GLU A 402 5.16 -13.31 -4.27
N ALA A 403 6.13 -12.51 -4.71
CA ALA A 403 5.91 -11.09 -5.02
C ALA A 403 4.86 -10.87 -6.12
N MET A 404 4.85 -11.73 -7.15
CA MET A 404 3.82 -11.70 -8.20
C MET A 404 2.43 -12.03 -7.65
N GLN A 405 2.32 -13.04 -6.78
CA GLN A 405 1.06 -13.41 -6.14
C GLN A 405 0.55 -12.30 -5.22
N ALA A 406 1.46 -11.58 -4.57
CA ALA A 406 1.15 -10.39 -3.77
C ALA A 406 0.81 -9.16 -4.62
N GLY A 407 0.82 -9.27 -5.96
CA GLY A 407 0.43 -8.20 -6.88
C GLY A 407 1.54 -7.22 -7.24
N TRP A 408 2.82 -7.58 -7.08
CA TRP A 408 3.94 -6.72 -7.49
C TRP A 408 4.25 -6.92 -8.98
N PRO A 409 3.91 -5.94 -9.86
CA PRO A 409 3.93 -6.17 -11.31
C PRO A 409 5.34 -6.31 -11.88
N GLN A 410 6.36 -5.71 -11.23
CA GLN A 410 7.73 -5.72 -11.69
C GLN A 410 8.39 -7.10 -11.54
N ALA A 411 7.98 -7.92 -10.56
CA ALA A 411 8.52 -9.25 -10.32
C ALA A 411 8.40 -10.17 -11.55
N LYS A 412 7.30 -10.05 -12.29
CA LYS A 412 7.10 -10.78 -13.55
C LYS A 412 8.18 -10.45 -14.58
N GLY A 413 8.45 -9.15 -14.77
CA GLY A 413 9.46 -8.69 -15.72
C GLY A 413 10.88 -9.10 -15.32
N GLU A 414 11.17 -9.18 -14.01
CA GLU A 414 12.46 -9.67 -13.51
C GLU A 414 12.67 -11.15 -13.82
N LEU A 415 11.67 -12.00 -13.56
CA LEU A 415 11.70 -13.42 -13.90
C LEU A 415 11.86 -13.64 -15.41
N GLU A 416 11.12 -12.92 -16.23
CA GLU A 416 11.20 -12.99 -17.69
C GLU A 416 12.62 -12.64 -18.19
N ARG A 417 13.20 -11.55 -17.66
CA ARG A 417 14.56 -11.11 -18.01
C ARG A 417 15.62 -12.13 -17.57
N TYR A 418 15.49 -12.60 -16.33
CA TYR A 418 16.43 -13.58 -15.79
C TYR A 418 16.45 -14.87 -16.63
N TRP A 419 15.27 -15.47 -16.86
CA TRP A 419 15.17 -16.70 -17.66
C TRP A 419 15.70 -16.52 -19.08
N PHE A 420 15.35 -15.40 -19.70
CA PHE A 420 15.82 -15.13 -21.06
C PHE A 420 17.35 -14.97 -21.11
N ALA A 421 17.94 -14.17 -20.22
CA ALA A 421 19.38 -13.96 -20.16
C ALA A 421 20.14 -15.27 -19.85
N ARG A 422 19.62 -16.06 -18.88
CA ARG A 422 20.20 -17.38 -18.55
C ARG A 422 20.14 -18.33 -19.74
N GLY A 423 19.01 -18.40 -20.41
CA GLY A 423 18.87 -19.22 -21.63
C GLY A 423 19.85 -18.81 -22.72
N GLN A 424 20.05 -17.52 -22.97
CA GLN A 424 21.04 -17.03 -23.91
C GLN A 424 22.48 -17.39 -23.49
N SER A 425 22.82 -17.22 -22.22
CA SER A 425 24.16 -17.57 -21.70
C SER A 425 24.44 -19.06 -21.88
N LEU A 426 23.50 -19.93 -21.56
CA LEU A 426 23.62 -21.37 -21.73
C LEU A 426 23.75 -21.77 -23.21
N LEU A 427 22.98 -21.13 -24.08
CA LEU A 427 23.06 -21.36 -25.53
C LEU A 427 24.41 -20.96 -26.11
N HIS A 428 25.03 -19.86 -25.65
CA HIS A 428 26.35 -19.42 -26.07
C HIS A 428 27.49 -20.28 -25.51
N ALA A 429 27.30 -20.84 -24.30
CA ALA A 429 28.27 -21.70 -23.65
C ALA A 429 28.32 -23.11 -24.21
N ALA A 430 27.28 -23.55 -24.91
CA ALA A 430 27.15 -24.89 -25.46
C ALA A 430 28.17 -25.10 -26.61
N THR A 431 28.96 -26.15 -26.49
CA THR A 431 30.04 -26.49 -27.48
C THR A 431 29.59 -27.54 -28.49
N THR A 432 28.57 -28.32 -28.16
CA THR A 432 28.02 -29.38 -29.03
C THR A 432 26.49 -29.41 -28.96
N SER A 433 25.85 -29.95 -30.00
CA SER A 433 24.40 -30.09 -30.06
C SER A 433 23.79 -31.03 -29.00
N ALA A 434 24.61 -31.90 -28.41
CA ALA A 434 24.21 -32.85 -27.36
C ALA A 434 24.49 -32.36 -25.94
N ASP A 435 24.90 -31.11 -25.78
CA ASP A 435 25.24 -30.50 -24.48
C ASP A 435 24.00 -30.36 -23.61
N ALA A 436 24.08 -30.85 -22.37
CA ALA A 436 23.02 -30.73 -21.38
C ALA A 436 22.60 -29.27 -21.10
N SER A 437 23.52 -28.31 -21.33
CA SER A 437 23.25 -26.88 -21.22
C SER A 437 22.19 -26.40 -22.20
N LEU A 438 22.08 -27.03 -23.40
CA LEU A 438 21.06 -26.70 -24.39
C LEU A 438 19.66 -27.07 -23.91
N VAL A 439 19.52 -28.21 -23.22
CA VAL A 439 18.23 -28.63 -22.64
C VAL A 439 17.79 -27.62 -21.55
N GLU A 440 18.75 -27.19 -20.72
CA GLU A 440 18.49 -26.17 -19.72
C GLU A 440 18.15 -24.81 -20.36
N ALA A 441 18.83 -24.40 -21.42
CA ALA A 441 18.52 -23.19 -22.17
C ALA A 441 17.08 -23.19 -22.70
N VAL A 442 16.65 -24.30 -23.31
CA VAL A 442 15.28 -24.47 -23.80
C VAL A 442 14.26 -24.35 -22.65
N ASN A 443 14.55 -24.94 -21.48
CA ASN A 443 13.68 -24.81 -20.32
C ASN A 443 13.60 -23.36 -19.81
N CYS A 444 14.70 -22.63 -19.83
CA CYS A 444 14.73 -21.21 -19.52
C CYS A 444 13.88 -20.39 -20.50
N PHE A 445 14.05 -20.60 -21.81
CA PHE A 445 13.23 -19.93 -22.81
C PHE A 445 11.75 -20.29 -22.68
N ARG A 446 11.42 -21.55 -22.35
CA ARG A 446 10.03 -21.99 -22.13
C ARG A 446 9.38 -21.25 -20.94
N LYS A 447 10.08 -21.14 -19.80
CA LYS A 447 9.61 -20.40 -18.63
C LYS A 447 9.37 -18.92 -18.97
N ALA A 448 10.34 -18.26 -19.60
CA ALA A 448 10.21 -16.86 -20.01
C ALA A 448 9.09 -16.64 -21.04
N ALA A 449 8.96 -17.53 -22.03
CA ALA A 449 7.93 -17.46 -23.06
C ALA A 449 6.51 -17.70 -22.50
N ALA A 450 6.38 -18.59 -21.52
CA ALA A 450 5.12 -18.86 -20.84
C ALA A 450 4.61 -17.63 -20.06
N SER A 451 5.54 -16.83 -19.51
CA SER A 451 5.22 -15.56 -18.84
C SER A 451 4.89 -14.41 -19.80
N GLY A 452 5.19 -14.56 -21.11
CA GLY A 452 4.87 -13.59 -22.15
C GLY A 452 6.06 -12.86 -22.78
N HIS A 453 7.30 -13.27 -22.47
CA HIS A 453 8.49 -12.68 -23.04
C HIS A 453 8.64 -13.04 -24.53
N ARG A 454 8.40 -12.07 -25.42
CA ARG A 454 8.31 -12.30 -26.89
C ARG A 454 9.60 -12.83 -27.51
N ARG A 455 10.77 -12.30 -27.11
CA ARG A 455 12.06 -12.79 -27.62
C ARG A 455 12.36 -14.22 -27.17
N ALA A 456 11.93 -14.60 -25.95
CA ALA A 456 12.06 -15.97 -25.47
C ALA A 456 11.15 -16.92 -26.24
N ALA A 457 9.93 -16.50 -26.58
CA ALA A 457 9.04 -17.28 -27.45
C ALA A 457 9.65 -17.52 -28.83
N PHE A 458 10.32 -16.50 -29.40
CA PHE A 458 11.07 -16.64 -30.66
C PHE A 458 12.22 -17.63 -30.51
N MET A 459 13.06 -17.49 -29.48
CA MET A 459 14.18 -18.41 -29.25
C MET A 459 13.72 -19.86 -29.03
N LEU A 460 12.63 -20.05 -28.30
CA LEU A 460 12.04 -21.39 -28.10
C LEU A 460 11.55 -21.98 -29.44
N ALA A 461 10.92 -21.15 -30.26
CA ALA A 461 10.47 -21.57 -31.59
C ALA A 461 11.65 -21.97 -32.50
N GLU A 462 12.75 -21.21 -32.48
CA GLU A 462 13.98 -21.56 -33.20
C GLU A 462 14.57 -22.89 -32.69
N CYS A 463 14.63 -23.10 -31.37
CA CYS A 463 15.09 -24.36 -30.80
C CYS A 463 14.22 -25.56 -31.27
N LEU A 464 12.89 -25.41 -31.26
CA LEU A 464 11.95 -26.43 -31.72
C LEU A 464 12.04 -26.68 -33.23
N ARG A 465 12.31 -25.65 -34.03
CA ARG A 465 12.46 -25.74 -35.47
C ARG A 465 13.74 -26.47 -35.87
N HIS A 466 14.84 -26.19 -35.19
CA HIS A 466 16.16 -26.72 -35.56
C HIS A 466 16.62 -27.91 -34.72
N GLY A 467 15.87 -28.32 -33.69
CA GLY A 467 16.24 -29.41 -32.81
C GLY A 467 17.36 -29.09 -31.84
N THR A 468 17.49 -27.82 -31.44
CA THR A 468 18.57 -27.37 -30.55
C THR A 468 18.15 -27.62 -29.09
N GLY A 469 18.76 -28.62 -28.45
CA GLY A 469 18.46 -29.01 -27.06
C GLY A 469 17.05 -29.62 -26.83
N ILE A 470 16.29 -29.82 -27.89
CA ILE A 470 14.95 -30.40 -27.87
C ILE A 470 14.67 -31.11 -29.23
N ALA A 471 13.80 -32.11 -29.27
CA ALA A 471 13.39 -32.72 -30.50
C ALA A 471 12.70 -31.71 -31.44
N ILE A 472 12.90 -31.87 -32.74
CA ILE A 472 12.27 -31.02 -33.76
C ILE A 472 10.76 -31.17 -33.67
N ASP A 473 10.05 -30.05 -33.51
CA ASP A 473 8.59 -29.96 -33.52
C ASP A 473 8.17 -28.62 -34.16
N VAL A 474 8.10 -28.59 -35.48
CA VAL A 474 7.74 -27.39 -36.22
C VAL A 474 6.29 -26.94 -35.97
N PRO A 475 5.29 -27.80 -35.85
CA PRO A 475 3.95 -27.40 -35.46
C PRO A 475 3.90 -26.66 -34.13
N GLN A 476 4.64 -27.14 -33.13
CA GLN A 476 4.77 -26.43 -31.84
C GLN A 476 5.53 -25.11 -31.99
N ALA A 477 6.59 -25.09 -32.82
CA ALA A 477 7.36 -23.85 -33.10
C ALA A 477 6.47 -22.76 -33.70
N VAL A 478 5.59 -23.10 -34.64
CA VAL A 478 4.60 -22.15 -35.22
C VAL A 478 3.72 -21.53 -34.13
N GLY A 479 3.27 -22.32 -33.14
CA GLY A 479 2.51 -21.81 -32.00
C GLY A 479 3.28 -20.70 -31.23
N TRP A 480 4.57 -20.89 -31.01
CA TRP A 480 5.44 -19.92 -30.35
C TRP A 480 5.80 -18.73 -31.23
N TYR A 481 6.06 -18.92 -32.55
CA TYR A 481 6.24 -17.82 -33.48
C TYR A 481 5.01 -16.90 -33.54
N ARG A 482 3.79 -17.46 -33.55
CA ARG A 482 2.57 -16.64 -33.48
C ARG A 482 2.52 -15.76 -32.24
N ARG A 483 2.96 -16.25 -31.07
CA ARG A 483 3.08 -15.44 -29.83
C ARG A 483 4.17 -14.36 -29.95
N ALA A 484 5.21 -14.64 -30.73
CA ALA A 484 6.31 -13.72 -30.99
C ALA A 484 6.06 -12.77 -32.19
N ALA A 485 4.90 -12.85 -32.88
CA ALA A 485 4.62 -12.18 -34.16
C ALA A 485 4.68 -10.63 -34.13
N ALA A 486 4.80 -10.01 -32.95
CA ALA A 486 5.08 -8.58 -32.84
C ALA A 486 6.55 -8.23 -33.20
N LEU A 487 7.45 -9.22 -33.24
CA LEU A 487 8.82 -9.03 -33.69
C LEU A 487 8.86 -8.96 -35.23
N PRO A 488 9.68 -8.10 -35.82
CA PRO A 488 9.67 -7.87 -37.27
C PRO A 488 9.85 -9.12 -38.11
N ASP A 489 10.93 -9.88 -37.86
CA ASP A 489 11.35 -11.02 -38.70
C ASP A 489 10.43 -12.24 -38.59
N VAL A 490 9.67 -12.36 -37.51
CA VAL A 490 8.87 -13.56 -37.21
C VAL A 490 7.74 -13.76 -38.21
N LYS A 491 7.15 -12.69 -38.73
CA LYS A 491 6.06 -12.78 -39.71
C LYS A 491 6.53 -13.32 -41.06
N VAL A 492 7.74 -12.96 -41.46
CA VAL A 492 8.36 -13.50 -42.67
C VAL A 492 8.61 -14.99 -42.50
N ILE A 493 9.18 -15.40 -41.35
CA ILE A 493 9.41 -16.82 -41.04
C ILE A 493 8.11 -17.61 -41.07
N LEU A 494 7.02 -17.09 -40.49
CA LEU A 494 5.70 -17.75 -40.55
C LEU A 494 5.19 -17.85 -42.00
N GLY A 495 5.36 -16.79 -42.79
CA GLY A 495 5.04 -16.79 -44.21
C GLY A 495 5.75 -17.91 -44.97
N ASP A 496 7.07 -18.03 -44.78
CA ASP A 496 7.91 -19.05 -45.42
C ASP A 496 7.54 -20.46 -44.99
N LEU A 497 7.31 -20.69 -43.67
CA LEU A 497 6.91 -22.00 -43.16
C LEU A 497 5.62 -22.50 -43.83
N PHE A 498 4.61 -21.64 -43.97
CA PHE A 498 3.36 -22.00 -44.64
C PHE A 498 3.44 -22.02 -46.16
N TYR A 499 4.29 -21.17 -46.76
CA TYR A 499 4.45 -21.14 -48.22
C TYR A 499 5.15 -22.38 -48.73
N PHE A 500 6.24 -22.79 -48.09
CA PHE A 500 7.03 -23.95 -48.48
C PHE A 500 6.56 -25.28 -47.86
N GLY A 501 5.68 -25.24 -46.86
CA GLY A 501 5.25 -26.41 -46.12
C GLY A 501 6.36 -27.09 -45.33
N GLN A 502 7.26 -26.29 -44.73
CA GLN A 502 8.43 -26.79 -43.99
C GLN A 502 8.02 -27.28 -42.59
N GLY A 503 7.76 -28.58 -42.46
CA GLY A 503 7.36 -29.22 -41.20
C GLY A 503 5.92 -28.91 -40.76
N VAL A 504 5.16 -28.20 -41.57
CA VAL A 504 3.73 -27.94 -41.44
C VAL A 504 3.07 -28.13 -42.80
N GLU A 505 1.76 -28.34 -42.83
CA GLU A 505 1.00 -28.39 -44.07
C GLU A 505 1.10 -27.06 -44.82
N ARG A 506 1.35 -27.15 -46.14
CA ARG A 506 1.41 -26.00 -47.02
C ARG A 506 0.09 -25.23 -47.01
N ASN A 507 0.10 -23.98 -46.64
CA ASN A 507 -1.09 -23.12 -46.54
C ASN A 507 -0.82 -21.74 -47.15
N LEU A 508 -1.05 -21.64 -48.46
CA LEU A 508 -0.77 -20.41 -49.21
C LEU A 508 -1.60 -19.19 -48.77
N PRO A 509 -2.89 -19.31 -48.43
CA PRO A 509 -3.67 -18.22 -47.88
C PRO A 509 -3.07 -17.67 -46.58
N GLU A 510 -2.63 -18.53 -45.69
CA GLU A 510 -2.00 -18.11 -44.42
C GLU A 510 -0.61 -17.49 -44.65
N ALA A 511 0.17 -18.07 -45.59
CA ALA A 511 1.45 -17.50 -45.99
C ALA A 511 1.30 -16.05 -46.49
N PHE A 512 0.36 -15.81 -47.42
CA PHE A 512 0.06 -14.47 -47.92
C PHE A 512 -0.39 -13.55 -46.82
N HIS A 513 -1.21 -14.00 -45.87
CA HIS A 513 -1.63 -13.21 -44.72
C HIS A 513 -0.41 -12.70 -43.90
N TRP A 514 0.55 -13.56 -43.59
CA TRP A 514 1.74 -13.21 -42.82
C TRP A 514 2.68 -12.28 -43.60
N TYR A 515 2.95 -12.54 -44.89
CA TYR A 515 3.74 -11.65 -45.73
C TYR A 515 3.12 -10.25 -45.81
N ARG A 516 1.79 -10.16 -45.99
CA ARG A 516 1.09 -8.88 -46.03
C ARG A 516 1.21 -8.10 -44.72
N GLN A 517 1.15 -8.79 -43.57
CA GLN A 517 1.38 -8.14 -42.27
C GLN A 517 2.82 -7.65 -42.10
N ALA A 518 3.81 -8.44 -42.51
CA ALA A 518 5.21 -8.04 -42.45
C ALA A 518 5.48 -6.81 -43.34
N ALA A 519 5.00 -6.86 -44.58
CA ALA A 519 5.13 -5.77 -45.55
C ALA A 519 4.47 -4.47 -45.06
N ALA A 520 3.24 -4.56 -44.50
CA ALA A 520 2.47 -3.39 -44.06
C ALA A 520 2.99 -2.76 -42.77
N GLN A 521 3.46 -3.56 -41.81
CA GLN A 521 3.82 -3.10 -40.47
C GLN A 521 5.32 -2.79 -40.31
N HIS A 522 6.18 -3.49 -41.05
CA HIS A 522 7.63 -3.40 -40.88
C HIS A 522 8.36 -2.93 -42.14
N ALA A 523 7.63 -2.66 -43.23
CA ALA A 523 8.19 -2.29 -44.53
C ALA A 523 9.29 -3.28 -45.02
N ASP A 524 9.11 -4.57 -44.68
CA ASP A 524 10.05 -5.62 -45.05
C ASP A 524 10.04 -5.84 -46.55
N THR A 525 11.21 -5.72 -47.18
CA THR A 525 11.38 -5.74 -48.65
C THR A 525 11.09 -7.11 -49.25
N TYR A 526 11.52 -8.17 -48.55
CA TYR A 526 11.25 -9.55 -48.98
C TYR A 526 9.76 -9.90 -48.84
N ALA A 527 9.12 -9.46 -47.76
CA ALA A 527 7.68 -9.64 -47.58
C ALA A 527 6.87 -8.87 -48.64
N MET A 528 7.30 -7.64 -49.02
CA MET A 528 6.69 -6.89 -50.11
C MET A 528 6.82 -7.64 -51.45
N TYR A 529 8.02 -8.17 -51.76
CA TYR A 529 8.23 -9.02 -52.91
C TYR A 529 7.34 -10.24 -52.91
N SER A 530 7.30 -10.98 -51.78
CA SER A 530 6.49 -12.19 -51.63
C SER A 530 4.99 -11.92 -51.80
N CYS A 531 4.47 -10.77 -51.29
CA CYS A 531 3.11 -10.29 -51.53
C CYS A 531 2.86 -10.08 -53.02
N GLY A 532 3.75 -9.35 -53.70
CA GLY A 532 3.66 -9.10 -55.13
C GLY A 532 3.69 -10.39 -55.96
N TYR A 533 4.54 -11.32 -55.59
CA TYR A 533 4.69 -12.61 -56.24
C TYR A 533 3.43 -13.49 -56.07
N CYS A 534 2.87 -13.59 -54.86
CA CYS A 534 1.64 -14.30 -54.57
C CYS A 534 0.45 -13.72 -55.37
N LEU A 535 0.31 -12.40 -55.43
CA LEU A 535 -0.73 -11.71 -56.17
C LEU A 535 -0.59 -11.93 -57.71
N LEU A 536 0.63 -11.98 -58.20
CA LEU A 536 0.89 -12.18 -59.64
C LEU A 536 0.50 -13.57 -60.08
N ARG A 537 0.78 -14.57 -59.25
CA ARG A 537 0.54 -15.99 -59.57
C ARG A 537 -0.84 -16.50 -59.09
N GLY A 538 -1.55 -15.76 -58.26
CA GLY A 538 -2.79 -16.22 -57.64
C GLY A 538 -2.55 -17.29 -56.56
N GLU A 539 -1.43 -17.21 -55.85
CA GLU A 539 -1.05 -18.19 -54.82
C GLU A 539 -1.52 -17.72 -53.43
N GLY A 540 -2.56 -18.40 -52.92
CA GLY A 540 -3.17 -18.07 -51.63
C GLY A 540 -4.06 -16.83 -51.62
N VAL A 541 -4.17 -16.16 -52.75
CA VAL A 541 -4.99 -14.95 -52.97
C VAL A 541 -5.43 -14.91 -54.44
N ALA A 542 -6.56 -14.27 -54.76
CA ALA A 542 -6.96 -14.08 -56.12
C ALA A 542 -5.90 -13.27 -56.90
N ARG A 543 -5.63 -13.72 -58.15
CA ARG A 543 -4.66 -13.05 -59.03
C ARG A 543 -5.04 -11.60 -59.26
N ASP A 544 -4.13 -10.68 -58.93
CA ASP A 544 -4.29 -9.25 -59.17
C ASP A 544 -2.94 -8.66 -59.57
N ALA A 545 -2.73 -8.55 -60.87
CA ALA A 545 -1.49 -8.02 -61.43
C ALA A 545 -1.29 -6.52 -61.12
N HIS A 546 -2.35 -5.74 -60.90
CA HIS A 546 -2.26 -4.34 -60.56
C HIS A 546 -1.77 -4.15 -59.11
N ALA A 547 -2.36 -4.87 -58.17
CA ALA A 547 -1.90 -4.90 -56.79
C ALA A 547 -0.48 -5.48 -56.69
N ALA A 548 -0.14 -6.52 -57.46
CA ALA A 548 1.18 -7.12 -57.55
C ALA A 548 2.23 -6.04 -57.96
N ALA A 549 1.95 -5.28 -59.02
CA ALA A 549 2.85 -4.23 -59.50
C ALA A 549 3.10 -3.16 -58.45
N HIS A 550 2.11 -2.84 -57.60
CA HIS A 550 2.28 -1.90 -56.49
C HIS A 550 3.26 -2.41 -55.44
N TRP A 551 3.09 -3.63 -54.98
CA TRP A 551 3.97 -4.25 -54.00
C TRP A 551 5.39 -4.44 -54.55
N LEU A 552 5.53 -5.00 -55.78
CA LEU A 552 6.82 -5.19 -56.43
C LEU A 552 7.55 -3.83 -56.66
N ARG A 553 6.84 -2.76 -56.96
CA ARG A 553 7.45 -1.42 -57.10
C ARG A 553 7.99 -0.96 -55.75
N SER A 554 7.27 -1.17 -54.64
CA SER A 554 7.70 -0.80 -53.30
C SER A 554 8.96 -1.54 -52.90
N ALA A 555 9.04 -2.86 -53.15
CA ALA A 555 10.21 -3.68 -52.91
C ALA A 555 11.38 -3.31 -53.82
N ALA A 556 11.15 -3.10 -55.11
CA ALA A 556 12.17 -2.73 -56.09
C ALA A 556 12.81 -1.36 -55.83
N LEU A 557 12.05 -0.39 -55.31
CA LEU A 557 12.54 0.90 -54.85
C LEU A 557 13.51 0.81 -53.66
N GLN A 558 13.38 -0.25 -52.89
CA GLN A 558 14.25 -0.57 -51.74
C GLN A 558 15.41 -1.49 -52.12
N GLY A 559 15.54 -1.83 -53.43
CA GLY A 559 16.65 -2.60 -53.96
C GLY A 559 16.45 -4.12 -53.94
N GLU A 560 15.21 -4.62 -53.74
CA GLU A 560 14.94 -6.06 -53.85
C GLU A 560 15.16 -6.53 -55.29
N ILE A 561 16.06 -7.50 -55.45
CA ILE A 561 16.60 -7.94 -56.78
C ILE A 561 15.48 -8.59 -57.61
N ASP A 562 14.78 -9.54 -57.05
CA ASP A 562 13.74 -10.30 -57.75
C ASP A 562 12.54 -9.41 -58.05
N ALA A 563 12.23 -8.47 -57.13
CA ALA A 563 11.17 -7.48 -57.35
C ALA A 563 11.49 -6.53 -58.54
N CYS A 564 12.75 -6.13 -58.70
CA CYS A 564 13.21 -5.37 -59.86
C CYS A 564 13.02 -6.12 -61.17
N HIS A 565 13.34 -7.42 -61.17
CA HIS A 565 13.14 -8.29 -62.34
C HIS A 565 11.67 -8.46 -62.67
N GLU A 566 10.86 -8.91 -61.74
CA GLU A 566 9.44 -9.16 -61.94
C GLU A 566 8.68 -7.86 -62.36
N LEU A 567 8.97 -6.73 -61.73
CA LEU A 567 8.41 -5.43 -62.12
C LEU A 567 8.84 -5.03 -63.57
N GLY A 568 10.09 -5.30 -63.95
CA GLY A 568 10.57 -5.10 -65.29
C GLY A 568 9.80 -5.95 -66.34
N MET A 569 9.53 -7.21 -65.98
CA MET A 569 8.72 -8.12 -66.85
C MET A 569 7.25 -7.67 -66.94
N LEU A 570 6.66 -7.15 -65.84
CA LEU A 570 5.29 -6.59 -65.84
C LEU A 570 5.21 -5.40 -66.81
N TYR A 571 6.17 -4.48 -66.76
CA TYR A 571 6.20 -3.35 -67.72
C TYR A 571 6.47 -3.82 -69.16
N PHE A 572 7.22 -4.88 -69.38
CA PHE A 572 7.45 -5.46 -70.69
C PHE A 572 6.18 -6.05 -71.30
N ARG A 573 5.42 -6.82 -70.49
CA ARG A 573 4.20 -7.52 -70.95
C ARG A 573 2.96 -6.60 -70.91
N GLY A 574 2.96 -5.53 -70.13
CA GLY A 574 1.79 -4.69 -69.90
C GLY A 574 0.79 -5.35 -68.95
N GLU A 575 1.22 -6.22 -68.06
CA GLU A 575 0.38 -6.92 -67.07
C GLU A 575 0.23 -6.07 -65.80
N GLY A 576 -1.01 -5.67 -65.49
CA GLY A 576 -1.31 -4.84 -64.30
C GLY A 576 -0.77 -3.42 -64.33
N VAL A 577 0.01 -3.10 -65.33
CA VAL A 577 0.60 -1.79 -65.60
C VAL A 577 0.53 -1.46 -67.10
N ARG A 578 0.50 -0.17 -67.44
CA ARG A 578 0.62 0.23 -68.84
C ARG A 578 1.97 -0.23 -69.40
N GLN A 579 1.98 -0.97 -70.53
CA GLN A 579 3.17 -1.43 -71.22
C GLN A 579 4.15 -0.26 -71.47
N SER A 580 5.42 -0.45 -71.10
CA SER A 580 6.45 0.54 -71.26
C SER A 580 7.85 -0.09 -71.33
N LEU A 581 8.36 -0.21 -72.54
CA LEU A 581 9.71 -0.77 -72.77
C LEU A 581 10.80 0.06 -72.10
N ARG A 582 10.59 1.36 -71.98
CA ARG A 582 11.53 2.26 -71.24
C ARG A 582 11.60 1.91 -69.76
N LEU A 583 10.46 1.68 -69.10
CA LEU A 583 10.40 1.31 -67.70
C LEU A 583 10.83 -0.14 -67.50
N ALA A 584 10.48 -1.04 -68.38
CA ALA A 584 10.96 -2.41 -68.40
C ALA A 584 12.51 -2.46 -68.44
N ALA A 585 13.14 -1.78 -69.41
CA ALA A 585 14.59 -1.69 -69.48
C ALA A 585 15.23 -1.04 -68.26
N LYS A 586 14.59 -0.02 -67.65
CA LYS A 586 15.09 0.60 -66.41
C LYS A 586 15.20 -0.42 -65.28
N TRP A 587 14.11 -1.15 -65.00
CA TRP A 587 14.06 -2.08 -63.89
C TRP A 587 14.87 -3.35 -64.15
N LEU A 588 14.89 -3.89 -65.39
CA LEU A 588 15.74 -5.00 -65.76
C LEU A 588 17.24 -4.69 -65.67
N ARG A 589 17.63 -3.46 -66.07
CA ARG A 589 19.03 -3.01 -65.84
C ARG A 589 19.36 -2.86 -64.36
N ALA A 590 18.38 -2.40 -63.52
CA ALA A 590 18.56 -2.36 -62.06
C ALA A 590 18.78 -3.78 -61.53
N ALA A 591 17.93 -4.73 -61.88
CA ALA A 591 18.07 -6.15 -61.48
C ALA A 591 19.39 -6.77 -61.96
N ALA A 592 19.80 -6.49 -63.22
CA ALA A 592 21.09 -6.99 -63.76
C ALA A 592 22.31 -6.40 -63.05
N ARG A 593 22.28 -5.11 -62.66
CA ARG A 593 23.33 -4.46 -61.86
C ARG A 593 23.43 -5.07 -60.46
N LEU A 594 22.30 -5.46 -59.87
CA LEU A 594 22.23 -6.12 -58.57
C LEU A 594 22.56 -7.63 -58.66
N GLY A 595 22.85 -8.15 -59.87
CA GLY A 595 23.34 -9.51 -60.08
C GLY A 595 22.26 -10.53 -60.47
N HIS A 596 21.00 -10.13 -60.83
CA HIS A 596 19.95 -11.08 -61.22
C HIS A 596 20.27 -11.75 -62.56
N PRO A 597 20.46 -13.09 -62.59
CA PRO A 597 20.96 -13.75 -63.80
C PRO A 597 19.96 -13.69 -64.95
N GLY A 598 18.67 -13.87 -64.70
CA GLY A 598 17.60 -13.81 -65.70
C GLY A 598 17.47 -12.43 -66.35
N ALA A 599 17.65 -11.33 -65.57
CA ALA A 599 17.59 -9.98 -66.10
C ALA A 599 18.75 -9.69 -67.03
N ARG A 600 19.94 -10.18 -66.73
CA ARG A 600 21.11 -10.06 -67.59
C ARG A 600 20.93 -10.82 -68.89
N ALA A 601 20.53 -12.07 -68.82
CA ALA A 601 20.26 -12.89 -70.00
C ALA A 601 19.17 -12.32 -70.89
N PHE A 602 18.10 -11.76 -70.27
CA PHE A 602 17.01 -11.12 -71.04
C PHE A 602 17.51 -9.84 -71.77
N LEU A 603 18.29 -9.01 -71.14
CA LEU A 603 18.87 -7.81 -71.80
C LEU A 603 19.83 -8.17 -72.93
N GLU A 604 20.67 -9.18 -72.78
CA GLU A 604 21.58 -9.69 -73.83
C GLU A 604 20.80 -10.25 -75.03
N ARG A 605 19.68 -10.90 -74.84
CA ARG A 605 18.80 -11.35 -75.90
C ARG A 605 18.10 -10.20 -76.60
N LEU A 606 17.68 -9.19 -75.85
CA LEU A 606 17.08 -7.96 -76.40
C LEU A 606 18.07 -7.17 -77.28
N GLU A 607 19.33 -7.09 -76.86
CA GLU A 607 20.41 -6.43 -77.59
C GLU A 607 20.76 -7.19 -78.87
N ARG A 608 20.63 -8.50 -78.91
CA ARG A 608 20.83 -9.34 -80.10
C ARG A 608 19.66 -9.33 -81.05
N GLY A 609 18.58 -8.60 -80.74
CA GLY A 609 17.41 -8.52 -81.60
C GLY A 609 16.55 -9.82 -81.66
N GLU A 610 16.70 -10.72 -80.68
CA GLU A 610 15.93 -11.95 -80.59
C GLU A 610 14.46 -11.62 -80.25
N ARG A 611 13.47 -12.33 -80.93
CA ARG A 611 12.10 -12.22 -80.52
C ARG A 611 11.92 -12.76 -79.10
N LEU A 612 11.41 -11.93 -78.23
CA LEU A 612 11.11 -12.25 -76.83
C LEU A 612 9.61 -12.49 -76.73
N ASP A 613 9.19 -13.75 -76.82
CA ASP A 613 7.80 -14.15 -76.58
C ASP A 613 7.49 -14.29 -75.12
#